data_a65517b55e3947081c508f80df66c0a7
#
_entry.id   a65517b55e3947081c508f80df66c0a7
#
_cell.length_a   1.000
_cell.length_b   1.000
_cell.length_c   1.000
_cell.angle_alpha   90.00
_cell.angle_beta   90.00
_cell.angle_gamma   90.00
#
_symmetry.space_group_name_H-M   'P 1'
#
loop_
_entity.id
_entity.type
_entity.pdbx_description
1 polymer ?
#
loop_
_entity_poly.entity_id
_entity_poly.type
_entity_poly.pdbx_seq_one_letter_code
_entity_poly.pdbx_strand_id
1 'polypeptide(L)'
;MLRFLLLAAKLAVTCIWLMATAPGNAWADESTSYPVIIKHAFGTTVITKKPERVATVAWANHEVPLALGIVPVGFAAANFGDDDGDGLLPWVADKLKELHAEKPVLFDEGDGIDFEAVAATRPDVILAAYSGLSQSDYDTLSQIAPVVAYPDAPWSTDWRDMIRLDSAGLGMAAEGEALIKTIEGEISETVAGHPELQGKSAMFITHLNATDLSMVNFYTTNDTRVKFFADLGLKSPKSVVEASAPGKFAGSISAERIDSFDDVDIVVTYGDQQLLEALEKNPLMARMPAVSKAALVTLGRDPVGTAANPTPLSISWVLKDYVALLTDAARKSPNKSQ
;
A
#
# COMPACT_ATOMS: atom_id res chain seq x y z
N MET A 1 93.13 35.31 -2.68
CA MET A 1 92.43 36.51 -3.19
C MET A 1 90.95 36.18 -3.37
N LEU A 2 90.17 37.02 -2.79
CA LEU A 2 88.80 37.38 -3.00
C LEU A 2 87.70 36.42 -2.47
N ARG A 3 87.11 36.83 -1.36
CA ARG A 3 85.95 36.38 -0.75
C ARG A 3 84.71 36.81 -1.59
N PHE A 4 83.70 35.97 -1.77
CA PHE A 4 82.32 36.41 -1.98
C PHE A 4 81.37 35.68 -1.04
N LEU A 5 80.69 36.46 -0.19
CA LEU A 5 79.59 36.07 0.62
C LEU A 5 78.35 35.91 -0.24
N LEU A 6 77.62 34.83 -0.07
CA LEU A 6 76.25 34.70 -0.55
C LEU A 6 75.30 34.51 0.64
N LEU A 7 74.46 35.52 0.83
CA LEU A 7 73.33 35.53 1.74
C LEU A 7 72.26 34.55 1.22
N ALA A 8 71.89 33.58 2.07
CA ALA A 8 70.71 32.73 1.82
C ALA A 8 69.47 33.35 2.44
N ALA A 9 68.60 33.86 1.61
CA ALA A 9 67.23 34.27 2.05
C ALA A 9 66.32 33.06 2.21
N LYS A 10 65.88 32.81 3.42
CA LYS A 10 64.84 31.82 3.69
C LYS A 10 63.45 32.43 3.39
N LEU A 11 62.84 31.96 2.33
CA LEU A 11 61.42 32.24 2.03
C LEU A 11 60.56 31.21 2.79
N ALA A 12 59.86 31.67 3.84
CA ALA A 12 58.87 30.86 4.52
C ALA A 12 57.55 30.96 3.71
N VAL A 13 57.17 29.88 3.06
CA VAL A 13 55.88 29.76 2.40
C VAL A 13 54.86 29.29 3.47
N THR A 14 54.03 30.22 3.92
CA THR A 14 52.91 29.92 4.81
C THR A 14 51.75 29.41 3.94
N CYS A 15 51.54 28.09 3.91
CA CYS A 15 50.30 27.49 3.33
C CYS A 15 49.12 27.81 4.25
N ILE A 16 48.32 28.78 3.86
CA ILE A 16 46.97 28.96 4.47
C ILE A 16 46.04 27.92 3.88
N TRP A 17 45.71 26.89 4.68
CA TRP A 17 44.62 25.98 4.39
C TRP A 17 43.30 26.73 4.58
N LEU A 18 42.66 27.16 3.47
CA LEU A 18 41.24 27.52 3.49
C LEU A 18 40.44 26.22 3.68
N MET A 19 39.96 25.97 4.89
CA MET A 19 38.87 25.01 5.10
C MET A 19 37.62 25.58 4.46
N ALA A 20 37.31 25.11 3.25
CA ALA A 20 35.99 25.32 2.67
C ALA A 20 34.98 24.51 3.51
N THR A 21 34.29 25.18 4.42
CA THR A 21 33.09 24.63 5.04
C THR A 21 32.04 24.57 3.94
N ALA A 22 31.81 23.36 3.39
CA ALA A 22 30.63 23.10 2.58
C ALA A 22 29.40 23.49 3.41
N PRO A 23 28.45 24.29 2.88
CA PRO A 23 27.18 24.46 3.57
C PRO A 23 26.53 23.09 3.61
N GLY A 24 26.47 22.49 4.79
CA GLY A 24 25.58 21.38 5.02
C GLY A 24 24.18 21.88 4.65
N ASN A 25 23.52 21.23 3.70
CA ASN A 25 22.11 21.40 3.46
C ASN A 25 21.41 21.00 4.77
N ALA A 26 21.27 21.96 5.68
CA ALA A 26 20.27 21.88 6.71
C ALA A 26 18.93 21.89 5.95
N TRP A 27 18.33 20.72 5.78
CA TRP A 27 16.91 20.62 5.49
C TRP A 27 16.28 21.40 6.63
N ALA A 28 15.68 22.56 6.30
CA ALA A 28 14.89 23.29 7.27
C ALA A 28 13.80 22.30 7.71
N ASP A 29 13.87 21.90 8.97
CA ASP A 29 12.78 21.23 9.67
C ASP A 29 11.62 22.23 9.64
N GLU A 30 10.75 22.13 8.60
CA GLU A 30 9.48 22.84 8.59
C GLU A 30 8.68 22.22 9.73
N SER A 31 8.90 22.72 10.92
CA SER A 31 8.21 22.27 12.13
C SER A 31 6.71 22.35 11.87
N THR A 32 6.09 21.17 11.78
CA THR A 32 4.63 21.06 11.67
C THR A 32 3.99 21.94 12.73
N SER A 33 3.15 22.88 12.32
CA SER A 33 2.42 23.72 13.26
C SER A 33 1.24 22.94 13.85
N TYR A 34 1.19 22.85 15.17
CA TYR A 34 0.04 22.28 15.87
C TYR A 34 -0.96 23.38 16.27
N PRO A 35 -2.28 23.07 16.31
CA PRO A 35 -2.87 21.75 16.08
C PRO A 35 -2.97 21.37 14.60
N VAL A 36 -2.77 20.07 14.29
CA VAL A 36 -3.10 19.47 13.00
C VAL A 36 -4.57 19.06 13.00
N ILE A 37 -5.31 19.43 11.96
CA ILE A 37 -6.74 19.17 11.83
C ILE A 37 -6.96 18.22 10.66
N ILE A 38 -7.51 17.01 10.91
CA ILE A 38 -7.71 15.97 9.94
C ILE A 38 -9.21 15.68 9.79
N LYS A 39 -9.73 15.83 8.57
CA LYS A 39 -11.14 15.50 8.24
C LYS A 39 -11.23 14.05 7.78
N HIS A 40 -12.27 13.36 8.21
CA HIS A 40 -12.55 11.97 7.86
C HIS A 40 -14.07 11.68 7.95
N ALA A 41 -14.50 10.47 7.61
CA ALA A 41 -15.91 10.10 7.51
C ALA A 41 -16.73 10.31 8.82
N PHE A 42 -16.07 10.23 9.98
CA PHE A 42 -16.72 10.42 11.29
C PHE A 42 -16.62 11.85 11.82
N GLY A 43 -16.07 12.79 11.03
CA GLY A 43 -15.96 14.20 11.40
C GLY A 43 -14.54 14.75 11.32
N THR A 44 -13.96 15.15 12.44
CA THR A 44 -12.66 15.84 12.46
C THR A 44 -11.87 15.42 13.70
N THR A 45 -10.63 15.03 13.47
CA THR A 45 -9.64 14.74 14.53
C THR A 45 -8.67 15.91 14.66
N VAL A 46 -8.35 16.30 15.88
CA VAL A 46 -7.43 17.38 16.21
C VAL A 46 -6.24 16.81 16.97
N ILE A 47 -5.07 16.87 16.36
CA ILE A 47 -3.79 16.50 16.98
C ILE A 47 -3.15 17.77 17.53
N THR A 48 -3.07 17.89 18.84
CA THR A 48 -2.65 19.15 19.51
C THR A 48 -1.15 19.27 19.72
N LYS A 49 -0.40 18.17 19.62
CA LYS A 49 1.06 18.11 19.77
C LYS A 49 1.60 16.93 18.96
N LYS A 50 2.91 16.88 18.72
CA LYS A 50 3.56 15.74 18.05
C LYS A 50 3.31 14.46 18.83
N PRO A 51 2.73 13.40 18.19
CA PRO A 51 2.55 12.12 18.84
C PRO A 51 3.89 11.44 19.17
N GLU A 52 3.95 10.79 20.33
CA GLU A 52 5.11 10.02 20.78
C GLU A 52 4.80 8.51 20.86
N ARG A 53 3.50 8.17 20.99
CA ARG A 53 3.02 6.80 21.15
C ARG A 53 1.92 6.51 20.16
N VAL A 54 2.32 5.95 19.03
CA VAL A 54 1.44 5.66 17.90
C VAL A 54 0.91 4.24 18.01
N ALA A 55 -0.41 4.03 18.05
CA ALA A 55 -1.02 2.74 17.78
C ALA A 55 -1.70 2.76 16.42
N THR A 56 -1.82 1.61 15.79
CA THR A 56 -2.60 1.48 14.56
C THR A 56 -3.53 0.29 14.67
N VAL A 57 -4.72 0.40 14.09
CA VAL A 57 -5.72 -0.66 14.04
C VAL A 57 -6.10 -0.94 12.59
N ALA A 58 -6.77 -2.05 12.34
CA ALA A 58 -7.14 -2.54 11.04
C ALA A 58 -5.93 -2.82 10.12
N TRP A 59 -6.19 -2.99 8.82
CA TRP A 59 -5.19 -3.49 7.87
C TRP A 59 -4.15 -2.44 7.52
N ALA A 60 -2.87 -2.79 7.66
CA ALA A 60 -1.69 -2.11 7.10
C ALA A 60 -1.42 -0.66 7.54
N ASN A 61 -2.25 -0.03 8.39
CA ASN A 61 -1.99 1.34 8.85
C ASN A 61 -0.64 1.51 9.56
N HIS A 62 -0.06 0.44 10.12
CA HIS A 62 1.28 0.42 10.73
C HIS A 62 2.41 0.61 9.71
N GLU A 63 2.15 0.37 8.43
CA GLU A 63 3.19 0.50 7.40
C GLU A 63 3.59 1.96 7.14
N VAL A 64 2.67 2.91 7.31
CA VAL A 64 2.99 4.34 7.15
C VAL A 64 4.00 4.81 8.21
N PRO A 65 3.74 4.69 9.53
CA PRO A 65 4.74 5.07 10.53
C PRO A 65 6.05 4.30 10.37
N LEU A 66 6.02 2.99 10.08
CA LEU A 66 7.22 2.20 9.84
C LEU A 66 8.03 2.72 8.65
N ALA A 67 7.39 3.04 7.52
CA ALA A 67 8.05 3.62 6.36
C ALA A 67 8.70 4.97 6.66
N LEU A 68 8.11 5.74 7.58
CA LEU A 68 8.62 7.02 8.07
C LEU A 68 9.61 6.91 9.25
N GLY A 69 10.00 5.67 9.61
CA GLY A 69 10.98 5.43 10.67
C GLY A 69 10.42 5.49 12.10
N ILE A 70 9.10 5.49 12.26
CA ILE A 70 8.43 5.45 13.56
C ILE A 70 7.91 4.03 13.82
N VAL A 71 8.31 3.43 14.94
CA VAL A 71 7.84 2.13 15.38
C VAL A 71 6.58 2.31 16.24
N PRO A 72 5.39 1.81 15.79
CA PRO A 72 4.19 1.88 16.60
C PRO A 72 4.33 1.10 17.92
N VAL A 73 3.65 1.54 18.98
CA VAL A 73 3.60 0.81 20.26
C VAL A 73 2.77 -0.47 20.17
N GLY A 74 1.88 -0.54 19.17
CA GLY A 74 1.11 -1.74 18.84
C GLY A 74 0.34 -1.58 17.55
N PHE A 75 0.04 -2.71 16.89
CA PHE A 75 -0.73 -2.79 15.66
C PHE A 75 -1.40 -4.16 15.49
N ALA A 76 -2.37 -4.27 14.57
CA ALA A 76 -3.08 -5.50 14.26
C ALA A 76 -2.13 -6.59 13.77
N ALA A 77 -2.21 -7.79 14.33
CA ALA A 77 -1.50 -8.97 13.83
C ALA A 77 -1.96 -9.30 12.40
N ALA A 78 -1.06 -9.78 11.56
CA ALA A 78 -1.41 -10.28 10.25
C ALA A 78 -2.28 -11.53 10.39
N ASN A 79 -3.48 -11.49 9.81
CA ASN A 79 -4.43 -12.61 9.78
C ASN A 79 -4.57 -13.23 8.37
N PHE A 80 -3.83 -12.70 7.40
CA PHE A 80 -3.76 -13.19 6.02
C PHE A 80 -2.36 -12.93 5.46
N GLY A 81 -1.74 -13.93 4.83
CA GLY A 81 -0.40 -13.79 4.23
C GLY A 81 0.78 -13.93 5.19
N ASP A 82 0.51 -14.17 6.45
CA ASP A 82 1.52 -14.58 7.44
C ASP A 82 1.81 -16.08 7.20
N ASP A 83 2.99 -16.39 6.67
CA ASP A 83 3.39 -17.73 6.25
C ASP A 83 4.24 -18.48 7.29
N ASP A 84 4.75 -17.79 8.29
CA ASP A 84 5.53 -18.37 9.38
C ASP A 84 4.82 -18.32 10.76
N GLY A 85 3.66 -17.67 10.83
CA GLY A 85 2.80 -17.64 12.03
C GLY A 85 3.29 -16.71 13.13
N ASP A 86 4.14 -15.75 12.80
CA ASP A 86 4.67 -14.81 13.78
C ASP A 86 3.80 -13.56 13.95
N GLY A 87 2.75 -13.41 13.15
CA GLY A 87 1.80 -12.28 13.16
C GLY A 87 2.30 -11.05 12.41
N LEU A 88 3.38 -11.17 11.62
CA LEU A 88 3.93 -10.10 10.79
C LEU A 88 3.91 -10.51 9.32
N LEU A 89 3.78 -9.53 8.44
CA LEU A 89 4.04 -9.74 7.03
C LEU A 89 5.53 -9.54 6.73
N PRO A 90 6.13 -10.25 5.76
CA PRO A 90 7.58 -10.22 5.54
C PRO A 90 8.16 -8.82 5.41
N TRP A 91 7.50 -7.92 4.67
CA TRP A 91 7.98 -6.54 4.52
C TRP A 91 7.92 -5.72 5.82
N VAL A 92 6.99 -6.07 6.71
CA VAL A 92 6.89 -5.46 8.05
C VAL A 92 8.01 -5.97 8.96
N ALA A 93 8.26 -7.29 8.93
CA ALA A 93 9.36 -7.91 9.69
C ALA A 93 10.73 -7.36 9.23
N ASP A 94 10.94 -7.25 7.91
CA ASP A 94 12.15 -6.65 7.34
C ASP A 94 12.32 -5.20 7.76
N LYS A 95 11.25 -4.40 7.75
CA LYS A 95 11.30 -3.00 8.16
C LYS A 95 11.58 -2.82 9.65
N LEU A 96 10.99 -3.63 10.50
CA LEU A 96 11.30 -3.64 11.93
C LEU A 96 12.78 -3.99 12.19
N LYS A 97 13.32 -4.96 11.44
CA LYS A 97 14.74 -5.32 11.51
C LYS A 97 15.65 -4.19 11.03
N GLU A 98 15.30 -3.52 9.93
CA GLU A 98 16.03 -2.33 9.43
C GLU A 98 16.07 -1.22 10.50
N LEU A 99 14.95 -0.99 11.18
CA LEU A 99 14.83 0.00 12.25
C LEU A 99 15.47 -0.45 13.58
N HIS A 100 16.03 -1.65 13.65
CA HIS A 100 16.55 -2.25 14.88
C HIS A 100 15.55 -2.24 16.04
N ALA A 101 14.26 -2.40 15.70
CA ALA A 101 13.17 -2.32 16.64
C ALA A 101 12.85 -3.67 17.26
N GLU A 102 12.43 -3.66 18.52
CA GLU A 102 11.75 -4.80 19.12
C GLU A 102 10.35 -4.95 18.52
N LYS A 103 9.82 -6.17 18.53
CA LYS A 103 8.47 -6.45 18.03
C LYS A 103 7.43 -5.70 18.88
N PRO A 104 6.59 -4.85 18.26
CA PRO A 104 5.51 -4.16 18.96
C PRO A 104 4.46 -5.11 19.51
N VAL A 105 3.52 -4.59 20.31
CA VAL A 105 2.36 -5.36 20.74
C VAL A 105 1.49 -5.67 19.51
N LEU A 106 1.16 -6.93 19.30
CA LEU A 106 0.25 -7.34 18.22
C LEU A 106 -1.17 -7.48 18.79
N PHE A 107 -2.12 -6.77 18.16
CA PHE A 107 -3.55 -6.84 18.51
C PHE A 107 -4.19 -7.98 17.73
N ASP A 108 -4.97 -8.83 18.41
CA ASP A 108 -5.79 -9.85 17.75
C ASP A 108 -7.10 -9.21 17.27
N GLU A 109 -7.18 -9.01 15.96
CA GLU A 109 -8.39 -8.46 15.31
C GLU A 109 -9.16 -9.53 14.52
N GLY A 110 -9.04 -10.81 14.87
CA GLY A 110 -9.72 -11.91 14.21
C GLY A 110 -11.26 -11.84 14.29
N ASP A 111 -11.78 -11.27 15.35
CA ASP A 111 -13.23 -11.05 15.59
C ASP A 111 -13.62 -9.57 15.79
N GLY A 112 -12.71 -8.64 15.48
CA GLY A 112 -12.89 -7.20 15.59
C GLY A 112 -11.74 -6.50 16.31
N ILE A 113 -11.89 -5.20 16.57
CA ILE A 113 -10.85 -4.40 17.24
C ILE A 113 -10.68 -4.83 18.70
N ASP A 114 -9.46 -5.16 19.10
CA ASP A 114 -9.11 -5.41 20.51
C ASP A 114 -8.88 -4.08 21.26
N PHE A 115 -9.97 -3.44 21.67
CA PHE A 115 -9.94 -2.14 22.36
C PHE A 115 -9.12 -2.17 23.65
N GLU A 116 -9.12 -3.29 24.37
CA GLU A 116 -8.38 -3.43 25.64
C GLU A 116 -6.87 -3.47 25.39
N ALA A 117 -6.43 -4.23 24.41
CA ALA A 117 -5.03 -4.28 24.02
C ALA A 117 -4.56 -2.92 23.48
N VAL A 118 -5.35 -2.25 22.64
CA VAL A 118 -5.05 -0.88 22.17
C VAL A 118 -4.91 0.08 23.36
N ALA A 119 -5.86 0.12 24.27
CA ALA A 119 -5.82 0.99 25.47
C ALA A 119 -4.64 0.69 26.37
N ALA A 120 -4.27 -0.59 26.54
CA ALA A 120 -3.12 -1.02 27.35
C ALA A 120 -1.80 -0.45 26.83
N THR A 121 -1.65 -0.21 25.53
CA THR A 121 -0.46 0.45 24.95
C THR A 121 -0.38 1.95 25.25
N ARG A 122 -1.45 2.57 25.76
CA ARG A 122 -1.54 4.01 26.08
C ARG A 122 -1.07 4.89 24.93
N PRO A 123 -1.69 4.80 23.76
CA PRO A 123 -1.34 5.61 22.61
C PRO A 123 -1.76 7.07 22.83
N ASP A 124 -1.12 8.00 22.13
CA ASP A 124 -1.53 9.40 22.03
C ASP A 124 -2.08 9.77 20.65
N VAL A 125 -2.06 8.82 19.71
CA VAL A 125 -2.78 8.82 18.43
C VAL A 125 -3.06 7.37 17.99
N ILE A 126 -4.18 7.16 17.33
CA ILE A 126 -4.57 5.89 16.70
C ILE A 126 -4.76 6.12 15.22
N LEU A 127 -4.02 5.41 14.36
CA LEU A 127 -4.12 5.50 12.91
C LEU A 127 -5.00 4.36 12.38
N ALA A 128 -5.98 4.72 11.56
CA ALA A 128 -6.99 3.83 11.00
C ALA A 128 -7.51 4.32 9.64
N ALA A 129 -6.65 5.01 8.86
CA ALA A 129 -7.03 5.61 7.58
C ALA A 129 -7.52 4.59 6.54
N TYR A 130 -6.99 3.35 6.56
CA TYR A 130 -7.50 2.23 5.77
C TYR A 130 -8.13 1.21 6.70
N SER A 131 -9.44 1.31 6.89
CA SER A 131 -10.17 0.49 7.84
C SER A 131 -11.64 0.30 7.45
N GLY A 132 -12.30 -0.60 8.14
CA GLY A 132 -13.74 -0.81 8.10
C GLY A 132 -14.46 -0.34 9.37
N LEU A 133 -13.89 0.60 10.11
CA LEU A 133 -14.48 1.08 11.38
C LEU A 133 -15.95 1.43 11.22
N SER A 134 -16.77 0.95 12.15
CA SER A 134 -18.12 1.46 12.36
C SER A 134 -18.07 2.75 13.19
N GLN A 135 -19.20 3.47 13.27
CA GLN A 135 -19.32 4.62 14.18
C GLN A 135 -19.04 4.21 15.63
N SER A 136 -19.52 3.04 16.06
CA SER A 136 -19.29 2.51 17.40
C SER A 136 -17.81 2.25 17.70
N ASP A 137 -17.08 1.69 16.73
CA ASP A 137 -15.64 1.43 16.88
C ASP A 137 -14.88 2.74 16.99
N TYR A 138 -15.18 3.71 16.11
CA TYR A 138 -14.60 5.03 16.15
C TYR A 138 -14.86 5.75 17.49
N ASP A 139 -16.09 5.70 17.97
CA ASP A 139 -16.48 6.33 19.26
C ASP A 139 -15.73 5.70 20.43
N THR A 140 -15.55 4.37 20.40
CA THR A 140 -14.82 3.64 21.45
C THR A 140 -13.32 3.95 21.41
N LEU A 141 -12.68 3.89 20.25
CA LEU A 141 -11.27 4.25 20.08
C LEU A 141 -11.00 5.71 20.45
N SER A 142 -11.93 6.61 20.15
CA SER A 142 -11.82 8.04 20.46
C SER A 142 -11.83 8.35 21.97
N GLN A 143 -12.28 7.40 22.81
CA GLN A 143 -12.14 7.49 24.27
C GLN A 143 -10.72 7.16 24.75
N ILE A 144 -9.93 6.47 23.93
CA ILE A 144 -8.55 6.09 24.24
C ILE A 144 -7.59 7.18 23.79
N ALA A 145 -7.67 7.59 22.51
CA ALA A 145 -6.81 8.63 21.90
C ALA A 145 -7.47 9.22 20.64
N PRO A 146 -6.99 10.36 20.11
CA PRO A 146 -7.41 10.88 18.82
C PRO A 146 -7.26 9.83 17.72
N VAL A 147 -8.29 9.64 16.86
CA VAL A 147 -8.33 8.62 15.81
C VAL A 147 -8.27 9.26 14.44
N VAL A 148 -7.33 8.87 13.60
CA VAL A 148 -7.28 9.21 12.17
C VAL A 148 -7.99 8.11 11.40
N ALA A 149 -9.22 8.36 10.95
CA ALA A 149 -10.04 7.37 10.25
C ALA A 149 -10.05 7.59 8.72
N TYR A 150 -10.69 6.68 7.98
CA TYR A 150 -10.83 6.78 6.53
C TYR A 150 -11.61 8.03 6.09
N PRO A 151 -11.29 8.59 4.88
CA PRO A 151 -11.85 9.88 4.46
C PRO A 151 -13.34 9.82 4.10
N ASP A 152 -13.77 8.78 3.38
CA ASP A 152 -15.13 8.73 2.80
C ASP A 152 -15.90 7.47 3.16
N ALA A 153 -15.37 6.29 2.84
CA ALA A 153 -16.07 5.02 3.01
C ALA A 153 -15.14 3.90 3.48
N PRO A 154 -15.68 2.88 4.19
CA PRO A 154 -14.89 1.73 4.62
C PRO A 154 -14.14 1.06 3.47
N TRP A 155 -12.86 0.71 3.70
CA TRP A 155 -12.01 -0.04 2.78
C TRP A 155 -11.80 0.59 1.39
N SER A 156 -12.06 1.91 1.23
CA SER A 156 -11.92 2.62 -0.05
C SER A 156 -10.78 3.65 -0.08
N THR A 157 -10.00 3.75 0.97
CA THR A 157 -8.82 4.62 1.02
C THR A 157 -7.70 4.02 0.17
N ASP A 158 -7.22 4.71 -0.83
CA ASP A 158 -6.07 4.25 -1.60
C ASP A 158 -4.76 4.46 -0.83
N TRP A 159 -3.68 3.87 -1.32
CA TRP A 159 -2.39 3.89 -0.64
C TRP A 159 -1.81 5.31 -0.47
N ARG A 160 -2.10 6.24 -1.40
CA ARG A 160 -1.66 7.64 -1.29
C ARG A 160 -2.40 8.38 -0.20
N ASP A 161 -3.72 8.22 -0.17
CA ASP A 161 -4.55 8.87 0.85
C ASP A 161 -4.31 8.26 2.24
N MET A 162 -4.01 6.95 2.31
CA MET A 162 -3.56 6.30 3.53
C MET A 162 -2.26 6.95 4.05
N ILE A 163 -1.25 7.13 3.18
CA ILE A 163 -0.01 7.82 3.56
C ILE A 163 -0.29 9.25 4.00
N ARG A 164 -1.09 10.02 3.25
CA ARG A 164 -1.42 11.42 3.60
C ARG A 164 -2.08 11.55 4.95
N LEU A 165 -3.10 10.74 5.20
CA LEU A 165 -3.87 10.81 6.44
C LEU A 165 -3.03 10.37 7.64
N ASP A 166 -2.40 9.22 7.55
CA ASP A 166 -1.62 8.67 8.65
C ASP A 166 -0.37 9.52 8.93
N SER A 167 0.34 9.99 7.90
CA SER A 167 1.48 10.90 8.09
C SER A 167 1.07 12.25 8.66
N ALA A 168 -0.10 12.79 8.26
CA ALA A 168 -0.64 14.00 8.88
C ALA A 168 -0.95 13.76 10.37
N GLY A 169 -1.50 12.58 10.72
CA GLY A 169 -1.71 12.17 12.11
C GLY A 169 -0.44 12.11 12.94
N LEU A 170 0.69 11.84 12.29
CA LEU A 170 2.03 11.84 12.91
C LEU A 170 2.67 13.24 12.96
N GLY A 171 2.06 14.23 12.29
CA GLY A 171 2.69 15.54 12.08
C GLY A 171 3.86 15.50 11.09
N MET A 172 3.83 14.57 10.14
CA MET A 172 4.88 14.29 9.14
C MET A 172 4.32 14.34 7.71
N ALA A 173 3.43 15.30 7.42
CA ALA A 173 2.76 15.39 6.13
C ALA A 173 3.74 15.58 4.96
N ALA A 174 4.83 16.35 5.17
CA ALA A 174 5.84 16.57 4.13
C ALA A 174 6.63 15.30 3.80
N GLU A 175 6.99 14.51 4.82
CA GLU A 175 7.64 13.21 4.67
C GLU A 175 6.69 12.19 4.01
N GLY A 176 5.39 12.26 4.34
CA GLY A 176 4.35 11.46 3.67
C GLY A 176 4.29 11.75 2.17
N GLU A 177 4.29 13.01 1.75
CA GLU A 177 4.34 13.38 0.32
C GLU A 177 5.66 12.97 -0.35
N ALA A 178 6.78 13.00 0.36
CA ALA A 178 8.06 12.50 -0.14
C ALA A 178 8.03 10.97 -0.34
N LEU A 179 7.44 10.23 0.60
CA LEU A 179 7.24 8.78 0.50
C LEU A 179 6.37 8.42 -0.71
N ILE A 180 5.24 9.13 -0.92
CA ILE A 180 4.40 8.94 -2.10
C ILE A 180 5.20 9.10 -3.38
N LYS A 181 5.98 10.17 -3.53
CA LYS A 181 6.81 10.41 -4.71
C LYS A 181 7.84 9.29 -4.94
N THR A 182 8.41 8.76 -3.87
CA THR A 182 9.36 7.64 -3.96
C THR A 182 8.68 6.40 -4.54
N ILE A 183 7.53 6.01 -3.97
CA ILE A 183 6.76 4.85 -4.43
C ILE A 183 6.27 5.05 -5.88
N GLU A 184 5.78 6.25 -6.23
CA GLU A 184 5.38 6.59 -7.62
C GLU A 184 6.54 6.46 -8.59
N GLY A 185 7.75 6.84 -8.19
CA GLY A 185 8.97 6.66 -8.97
C GLY A 185 9.28 5.19 -9.23
N GLU A 186 9.22 4.35 -8.20
CA GLU A 186 9.44 2.89 -8.30
C GLU A 186 8.40 2.23 -9.23
N ILE A 187 7.13 2.59 -9.09
CA ILE A 187 6.06 2.10 -9.96
C ILE A 187 6.32 2.50 -11.42
N SER A 188 6.60 3.78 -11.66
CA SER A 188 6.84 4.31 -13.00
C SER A 188 8.04 3.64 -13.68
N GLU A 189 9.15 3.46 -12.97
CA GLU A 189 10.34 2.78 -13.47
C GLU A 189 10.05 1.32 -13.81
N THR A 190 9.34 0.61 -12.93
CA THR A 190 9.00 -0.80 -13.16
C THR A 190 8.07 -0.95 -14.36
N VAL A 191 6.99 -0.17 -14.43
CA VAL A 191 5.98 -0.26 -15.50
C VAL A 191 6.54 0.14 -16.86
N ALA A 192 7.53 1.05 -16.92
CA ALA A 192 8.19 1.44 -18.17
C ALA A 192 8.82 0.25 -18.91
N GLY A 193 9.23 -0.79 -18.19
CA GLY A 193 9.75 -2.04 -18.75
C GLY A 193 8.68 -3.01 -19.28
N HIS A 194 7.38 -2.71 -19.10
CA HIS A 194 6.27 -3.61 -19.37
C HIS A 194 5.17 -2.98 -20.24
N PRO A 195 5.47 -2.61 -21.50
CA PRO A 195 4.53 -1.93 -22.39
C PRO A 195 3.28 -2.77 -22.72
N GLU A 196 3.32 -4.08 -22.49
CA GLU A 196 2.19 -5.00 -22.70
C GLU A 196 1.00 -4.68 -21.80
N LEU A 197 1.22 -4.05 -20.65
CA LEU A 197 0.17 -3.66 -19.72
C LEU A 197 -0.61 -2.43 -20.20
N GLN A 198 0.03 -1.57 -21.01
CA GLN A 198 -0.53 -0.27 -21.36
C GLN A 198 -1.88 -0.38 -22.06
N GLY A 199 -2.92 0.15 -21.40
CA GLY A 199 -4.28 0.23 -21.93
C GLY A 199 -5.07 -1.07 -21.89
N LYS A 200 -4.51 -2.18 -21.37
CA LYS A 200 -5.27 -3.39 -21.07
C LYS A 200 -6.28 -3.14 -19.98
N SER A 201 -7.40 -3.84 -20.03
CA SER A 201 -8.40 -3.83 -18.97
C SER A 201 -8.21 -5.00 -18.01
N ALA A 202 -8.27 -4.73 -16.71
CA ALA A 202 -8.14 -5.74 -15.68
C ALA A 202 -9.31 -5.72 -14.69
N MET A 203 -9.77 -6.91 -14.31
CA MET A 203 -10.81 -7.14 -13.30
C MET A 203 -10.21 -7.95 -12.15
N PHE A 204 -10.49 -7.55 -10.92
CA PHE A 204 -10.09 -8.31 -9.75
C PHE A 204 -11.32 -9.02 -9.18
N ILE A 205 -11.36 -10.33 -9.35
CA ILE A 205 -12.39 -11.20 -8.79
C ILE A 205 -11.98 -11.56 -7.35
N THR A 206 -12.93 -11.51 -6.41
CA THR A 206 -12.65 -11.88 -5.02
C THR A 206 -12.46 -13.40 -4.89
N HIS A 207 -12.37 -13.91 -3.66
CA HIS A 207 -12.25 -15.34 -3.43
C HIS A 207 -13.40 -16.11 -4.06
N LEU A 208 -13.08 -16.92 -5.07
CA LEU A 208 -14.02 -17.85 -5.71
C LEU A 208 -13.96 -19.21 -5.01
N ASN A 209 -15.11 -19.89 -5.01
CA ASN A 209 -15.16 -21.29 -4.59
C ASN A 209 -15.11 -22.18 -5.84
N ALA A 210 -14.03 -22.98 -6.00
CA ALA A 210 -13.86 -23.89 -7.14
C ALA A 210 -15.01 -24.89 -7.31
N THR A 211 -15.76 -25.20 -6.24
CA THR A 211 -16.90 -26.13 -6.26
C THR A 211 -18.24 -25.43 -6.55
N ASP A 212 -18.31 -24.10 -6.45
CA ASP A 212 -19.50 -23.30 -6.75
C ASP A 212 -19.11 -21.98 -7.44
N LEU A 213 -19.22 -21.96 -8.76
CA LEU A 213 -18.95 -20.81 -9.61
C LEU A 213 -20.24 -20.14 -10.10
N SER A 214 -21.37 -20.34 -9.42
CA SER A 214 -22.68 -19.77 -9.79
C SER A 214 -22.73 -18.25 -9.62
N MET A 215 -21.95 -17.71 -8.69
CA MET A 215 -21.81 -16.29 -8.42
C MET A 215 -20.34 -15.85 -8.55
N VAL A 216 -20.14 -14.73 -9.21
CA VAL A 216 -18.82 -14.09 -9.35
C VAL A 216 -18.85 -12.80 -8.54
N ASN A 217 -18.11 -12.81 -7.43
CA ASN A 217 -17.89 -11.63 -6.62
C ASN A 217 -16.61 -10.93 -7.08
N PHE A 218 -16.62 -9.62 -7.21
CA PHE A 218 -15.50 -8.85 -7.72
C PHE A 218 -15.30 -7.57 -6.92
N TYR A 219 -14.08 -7.04 -6.92
CA TYR A 219 -13.79 -5.73 -6.38
C TYR A 219 -14.19 -4.64 -7.39
N THR A 220 -14.84 -3.61 -6.90
CA THR A 220 -15.32 -2.47 -7.70
C THR A 220 -14.20 -1.43 -7.87
N THR A 221 -14.48 -0.39 -8.65
CA THR A 221 -13.56 0.76 -8.81
C THR A 221 -13.33 1.57 -7.52
N ASN A 222 -14.05 1.27 -6.44
CA ASN A 222 -13.83 1.89 -5.13
C ASN A 222 -12.74 1.17 -4.32
N ASP A 223 -12.44 -0.09 -4.66
CA ASP A 223 -11.43 -0.89 -3.95
C ASP A 223 -10.00 -0.49 -4.35
N THR A 224 -9.09 -0.48 -3.38
CA THR A 224 -7.71 -0.06 -3.58
C THR A 224 -6.93 -0.94 -4.58
N ARG A 225 -7.22 -2.25 -4.65
CA ARG A 225 -6.59 -3.18 -5.64
C ARG A 225 -6.94 -2.80 -7.06
N VAL A 226 -8.21 -2.41 -7.29
CA VAL A 226 -8.67 -1.98 -8.63
C VAL A 226 -8.14 -0.59 -8.97
N LYS A 227 -8.06 0.33 -8.01
CA LYS A 227 -7.42 1.63 -8.19
C LYS A 227 -5.95 1.49 -8.57
N PHE A 228 -5.23 0.54 -7.96
CA PHE A 228 -3.83 0.28 -8.23
C PHE A 228 -3.55 -0.19 -9.66
N PHE A 229 -4.50 -0.83 -10.32
CA PHE A 229 -4.35 -1.17 -11.73
C PHE A 229 -4.03 0.04 -12.61
N ALA A 230 -4.60 1.22 -12.29
CA ALA A 230 -4.30 2.45 -13.03
C ALA A 230 -2.83 2.87 -12.87
N ASP A 231 -2.25 2.69 -11.68
CA ASP A 231 -0.83 2.96 -11.43
C ASP A 231 0.07 2.03 -12.25
N LEU A 232 -0.40 0.81 -12.56
CA LEU A 232 0.31 -0.18 -13.38
C LEU A 232 0.04 -0.03 -14.89
N GLY A 233 -0.64 1.04 -15.33
CA GLY A 233 -0.95 1.29 -16.75
C GLY A 233 -2.15 0.51 -17.29
N LEU A 234 -2.87 -0.20 -16.43
CA LEU A 234 -4.09 -0.93 -16.75
C LEU A 234 -5.32 -0.02 -16.61
N LYS A 235 -6.46 -0.44 -17.17
CA LYS A 235 -7.74 0.26 -17.09
C LYS A 235 -8.78 -0.60 -16.39
N SER A 236 -9.71 0.05 -15.70
CA SER A 236 -10.93 -0.64 -15.27
C SER A 236 -11.82 -0.89 -16.51
N PRO A 237 -12.29 -2.15 -16.72
CA PRO A 237 -13.27 -2.43 -17.76
C PRO A 237 -14.53 -1.59 -17.58
N LYS A 238 -15.15 -1.17 -18.68
CA LYS A 238 -16.39 -0.40 -18.63
C LYS A 238 -17.49 -1.17 -17.90
N SER A 239 -17.55 -2.48 -18.12
CA SER A 239 -18.48 -3.38 -17.45
C SER A 239 -18.32 -3.37 -15.93
N VAL A 240 -17.07 -3.33 -15.40
CA VAL A 240 -16.80 -3.21 -13.97
C VAL A 240 -17.20 -1.83 -13.45
N VAL A 241 -16.89 -0.75 -14.19
CA VAL A 241 -17.30 0.62 -13.82
C VAL A 241 -18.81 0.73 -13.69
N GLU A 242 -19.57 0.21 -14.67
CA GLU A 242 -21.04 0.23 -14.68
C GLU A 242 -21.67 -0.63 -13.57
N ALA A 243 -20.98 -1.72 -13.18
CA ALA A 243 -21.41 -2.59 -12.10
C ALA A 243 -20.98 -2.09 -10.68
N SER A 244 -20.16 -1.02 -10.62
CA SER A 244 -19.67 -0.45 -9.37
C SER A 244 -20.70 0.49 -8.74
N ALA A 245 -21.22 0.13 -7.56
CA ALA A 245 -22.09 1.01 -6.79
C ALA A 245 -21.28 1.99 -5.92
N PRO A 246 -21.71 3.26 -5.77
CA PRO A 246 -21.03 4.23 -4.93
C PRO A 246 -20.83 3.72 -3.48
N GLY A 247 -19.63 3.91 -2.92
CA GLY A 247 -19.30 3.51 -1.56
C GLY A 247 -19.23 2.01 -1.29
N LYS A 248 -19.39 1.17 -2.32
CA LYS A 248 -19.24 -0.29 -2.21
C LYS A 248 -17.91 -0.72 -2.80
N PHE A 249 -17.06 -1.37 -2.02
CA PHE A 249 -15.77 -1.89 -2.49
C PHE A 249 -15.90 -3.21 -3.24
N ALA A 250 -17.02 -3.94 -3.11
CA ALA A 250 -17.28 -5.19 -3.80
C ALA A 250 -18.66 -5.21 -4.47
N GLY A 251 -18.77 -5.98 -5.52
CA GLY A 251 -20.00 -6.28 -6.26
C GLY A 251 -20.13 -7.78 -6.52
N SER A 252 -21.30 -8.21 -7.02
CA SER A 252 -21.59 -9.60 -7.32
C SER A 252 -22.45 -9.71 -8.58
N ILE A 253 -22.20 -10.75 -9.38
CA ILE A 253 -22.99 -11.07 -10.58
C ILE A 253 -23.20 -12.59 -10.66
N SER A 254 -24.36 -13.02 -11.16
CA SER A 254 -24.56 -14.43 -11.54
C SER A 254 -23.63 -14.81 -12.71
N ALA A 255 -23.03 -15.98 -12.65
CA ALA A 255 -22.23 -16.53 -13.74
C ALA A 255 -23.00 -16.66 -15.06
N GLU A 256 -24.32 -16.75 -15.02
CA GLU A 256 -25.18 -16.75 -16.24
C GLU A 256 -25.05 -15.43 -17.04
N ARG A 257 -24.66 -14.33 -16.35
CA ARG A 257 -24.46 -13.00 -16.91
C ARG A 257 -23.00 -12.66 -17.16
N ILE A 258 -22.11 -13.62 -17.12
CA ILE A 258 -20.66 -13.40 -17.25
C ILE A 258 -20.28 -12.72 -18.57
N ASP A 259 -21.09 -12.87 -19.61
CA ASP A 259 -20.91 -12.19 -20.90
C ASP A 259 -20.89 -10.66 -20.79
N SER A 260 -21.47 -10.09 -19.72
CA SER A 260 -21.40 -8.64 -19.49
C SER A 260 -19.97 -8.14 -19.24
N PHE A 261 -19.02 -9.04 -18.97
CA PHE A 261 -17.59 -8.76 -18.81
C PHE A 261 -16.77 -9.17 -20.05
N ASP A 262 -17.28 -8.92 -21.25
CA ASP A 262 -16.63 -9.22 -22.52
C ASP A 262 -15.48 -8.24 -22.88
N ASP A 263 -15.37 -7.14 -22.14
CA ASP A 263 -14.33 -6.12 -22.25
C ASP A 263 -13.14 -6.31 -21.28
N VAL A 264 -13.10 -7.44 -20.56
CA VAL A 264 -12.01 -7.78 -19.63
C VAL A 264 -10.88 -8.50 -20.36
N ASP A 265 -9.68 -7.92 -20.35
CA ASP A 265 -8.47 -8.51 -20.94
C ASP A 265 -7.74 -9.44 -19.96
N ILE A 266 -7.70 -9.09 -18.67
CA ILE A 266 -6.97 -9.80 -17.62
C ILE A 266 -7.90 -9.98 -16.43
N VAL A 267 -7.92 -11.18 -15.87
CA VAL A 267 -8.56 -11.48 -14.57
C VAL A 267 -7.48 -11.75 -13.54
N VAL A 268 -7.57 -11.07 -12.40
CA VAL A 268 -6.81 -11.38 -11.18
C VAL A 268 -7.78 -11.96 -10.17
N THR A 269 -7.41 -13.02 -9.46
CA THR A 269 -8.23 -13.62 -8.41
C THR A 269 -7.38 -14.30 -7.35
N TYR A 270 -7.90 -14.38 -6.14
CA TYR A 270 -7.32 -15.25 -5.11
C TYR A 270 -7.72 -16.72 -5.39
N GLY A 271 -6.75 -17.60 -5.38
CA GLY A 271 -6.97 -19.02 -5.62
C GLY A 271 -5.68 -19.77 -5.92
N ASP A 272 -5.85 -21.03 -6.26
CA ASP A 272 -4.79 -21.98 -6.57
C ASP A 272 -4.97 -22.60 -7.97
N GLN A 273 -4.14 -23.55 -8.30
CA GLN A 273 -4.22 -24.30 -9.55
C GLN A 273 -5.56 -25.02 -9.72
N GLN A 274 -6.18 -25.50 -8.64
CA GLN A 274 -7.49 -26.16 -8.69
C GLN A 274 -8.58 -25.18 -9.14
N LEU A 275 -8.52 -23.94 -8.65
CA LEU A 275 -9.45 -22.89 -9.10
C LEU A 275 -9.27 -22.55 -10.57
N LEU A 276 -8.03 -22.42 -11.06
CA LEU A 276 -7.74 -22.18 -12.48
C LEU A 276 -8.38 -23.26 -13.35
N GLU A 277 -8.15 -24.53 -13.02
CA GLU A 277 -8.74 -25.67 -13.76
C GLU A 277 -10.27 -25.65 -13.70
N ALA A 278 -10.86 -25.26 -12.57
CA ALA A 278 -12.30 -25.17 -12.44
C ALA A 278 -12.87 -24.03 -13.32
N LEU A 279 -12.20 -22.88 -13.39
CA LEU A 279 -12.59 -21.76 -14.25
C LEU A 279 -12.52 -22.15 -15.73
N GLU A 280 -11.44 -22.76 -16.18
CA GLU A 280 -11.23 -23.16 -17.57
C GLU A 280 -12.24 -24.25 -18.03
N LYS A 281 -12.59 -25.16 -17.14
CA LYS A 281 -13.55 -26.26 -17.42
C LYS A 281 -15.01 -25.83 -17.30
N ASN A 282 -15.30 -24.67 -16.66
CA ASN A 282 -16.68 -24.20 -16.48
C ASN A 282 -17.19 -23.52 -17.75
N PRO A 283 -18.28 -24.02 -18.38
CA PRO A 283 -18.74 -23.50 -19.67
C PRO A 283 -19.30 -22.08 -19.60
N LEU A 284 -19.74 -21.60 -18.43
CA LEU A 284 -20.17 -20.22 -18.26
C LEU A 284 -18.95 -19.30 -18.12
N MET A 285 -18.01 -19.64 -17.24
CA MET A 285 -16.81 -18.84 -17.01
C MET A 285 -15.93 -18.73 -18.28
N ALA A 286 -15.85 -19.81 -19.08
CA ALA A 286 -15.13 -19.84 -20.35
C ALA A 286 -15.71 -18.85 -21.41
N ARG A 287 -16.87 -18.28 -21.19
CA ARG A 287 -17.46 -17.22 -22.06
C ARG A 287 -16.80 -15.86 -21.84
N MET A 288 -16.15 -15.63 -20.68
CA MET A 288 -15.35 -14.44 -20.46
C MET A 288 -14.04 -14.50 -21.28
N PRO A 289 -13.72 -13.51 -22.11
CA PRO A 289 -12.53 -13.54 -22.96
C PRO A 289 -11.22 -13.77 -22.22
N ALA A 290 -11.04 -13.18 -21.04
CA ALA A 290 -9.86 -13.38 -20.23
C ALA A 290 -9.69 -14.85 -19.77
N VAL A 291 -10.79 -15.52 -19.40
CA VAL A 291 -10.78 -16.95 -19.02
C VAL A 291 -10.48 -17.81 -20.22
N SER A 292 -11.18 -17.62 -21.36
CA SER A 292 -11.00 -18.43 -22.57
C SER A 292 -9.59 -18.34 -23.17
N LYS A 293 -8.86 -17.24 -22.91
CA LYS A 293 -7.48 -17.02 -23.35
C LYS A 293 -6.44 -17.39 -22.27
N ALA A 294 -6.88 -17.90 -21.12
CA ALA A 294 -6.04 -18.14 -19.95
C ALA A 294 -5.24 -16.88 -19.52
N ALA A 295 -5.81 -15.67 -19.73
CA ALA A 295 -5.25 -14.40 -19.28
C ALA A 295 -5.60 -14.17 -17.80
N LEU A 296 -5.17 -15.10 -16.95
CA LEU A 296 -5.52 -15.20 -15.54
C LEU A 296 -4.26 -15.06 -14.69
N VAL A 297 -4.40 -14.32 -13.59
CA VAL A 297 -3.43 -14.26 -12.50
C VAL A 297 -4.10 -14.82 -11.25
N THR A 298 -3.60 -15.92 -10.73
CA THR A 298 -4.03 -16.45 -9.44
C THR A 298 -3.02 -16.06 -8.37
N LEU A 299 -3.54 -15.54 -7.27
CA LEU A 299 -2.79 -15.12 -6.11
C LEU A 299 -3.11 -16.07 -4.95
N GLY A 300 -2.06 -16.61 -4.33
CA GLY A 300 -2.20 -17.47 -3.16
C GLY A 300 -2.65 -16.71 -1.90
N ARG A 301 -2.67 -17.45 -0.80
CA ARG A 301 -2.77 -16.86 0.56
C ARG A 301 -1.39 -16.59 1.17
N ASP A 302 -0.37 -16.61 0.32
CA ASP A 302 1.02 -16.31 0.63
C ASP A 302 1.28 -14.79 0.67
N PRO A 303 2.47 -14.35 1.05
CA PRO A 303 2.83 -12.94 1.09
C PRO A 303 2.64 -12.22 -0.26
N VAL A 304 2.92 -12.88 -1.40
CA VAL A 304 2.76 -12.25 -2.74
C VAL A 304 1.29 -11.92 -3.00
N GLY A 305 0.38 -12.89 -2.72
CA GLY A 305 -1.05 -12.66 -2.86
C GLY A 305 -1.57 -11.55 -1.95
N THR A 306 -1.06 -11.49 -0.74
CA THR A 306 -1.41 -10.47 0.24
C THR A 306 -0.94 -9.09 -0.18
N ALA A 307 0.29 -8.98 -0.70
CA ALA A 307 0.90 -7.74 -1.13
C ALA A 307 0.25 -7.13 -2.39
N ALA A 308 -0.56 -7.88 -3.12
CA ALA A 308 -1.38 -7.35 -4.21
C ALA A 308 -2.48 -6.37 -3.74
N ASN A 309 -2.78 -6.32 -2.44
CA ASN A 309 -3.49 -5.21 -1.81
C ASN A 309 -2.45 -4.10 -1.52
N PRO A 310 -2.42 -3.00 -2.29
CA PRO A 310 -1.31 -2.05 -2.29
C PRO A 310 -1.26 -1.26 -0.99
N THR A 311 -0.13 -1.36 -0.30
CA THR A 311 0.17 -0.65 0.94
C THR A 311 1.58 -0.06 0.87
N PRO A 312 1.96 0.90 1.71
CA PRO A 312 3.22 1.63 1.57
C PRO A 312 4.48 0.77 1.51
N LEU A 313 4.54 -0.33 2.26
CA LEU A 313 5.69 -1.24 2.24
C LEU A 313 5.49 -2.40 1.27
N SER A 314 4.26 -2.90 1.13
CA SER A 314 3.98 -4.04 0.24
C SER A 314 4.23 -3.72 -1.23
N ILE A 315 3.93 -2.49 -1.67
CA ILE A 315 4.15 -2.07 -3.06
C ILE A 315 5.61 -2.29 -3.45
N SER A 316 6.57 -1.68 -2.77
CA SER A 316 8.00 -1.83 -3.07
C SER A 316 8.45 -3.28 -2.99
N TRP A 317 7.87 -4.07 -2.07
CA TRP A 317 8.22 -5.48 -1.86
C TRP A 317 7.77 -6.38 -3.02
N VAL A 318 6.53 -6.21 -3.55
CA VAL A 318 5.91 -7.13 -4.51
C VAL A 318 5.93 -6.63 -5.95
N LEU A 319 6.23 -5.36 -6.19
CA LEU A 319 5.95 -4.67 -7.45
C LEU A 319 6.47 -5.43 -8.68
N LYS A 320 7.71 -5.90 -8.64
CA LYS A 320 8.34 -6.61 -9.78
C LYS A 320 7.65 -7.92 -10.08
N ASP A 321 7.35 -8.69 -9.04
CA ASP A 321 6.72 -10.01 -9.18
C ASP A 321 5.27 -9.87 -9.65
N TYR A 322 4.53 -8.93 -9.07
CA TYR A 322 3.14 -8.70 -9.48
C TYR A 322 3.03 -8.16 -10.90
N VAL A 323 3.88 -7.21 -11.29
CA VAL A 323 3.94 -6.70 -12.67
C VAL A 323 4.33 -7.81 -13.65
N ALA A 324 5.25 -8.71 -13.30
CA ALA A 324 5.60 -9.86 -14.14
C ALA A 324 4.40 -10.78 -14.36
N LEU A 325 3.65 -11.14 -13.30
CA LEU A 325 2.42 -11.96 -13.40
C LEU A 325 1.37 -11.31 -14.31
N LEU A 326 1.13 -10.02 -14.14
CA LEU A 326 0.19 -9.26 -14.97
C LEU A 326 0.64 -9.20 -16.44
N THR A 327 1.95 -9.02 -16.68
CA THR A 327 2.53 -8.97 -18.03
C THR A 327 2.36 -10.31 -18.75
N ASP A 328 2.59 -11.43 -18.07
CA ASP A 328 2.38 -12.78 -18.63
C ASP A 328 0.91 -13.03 -18.99
N ALA A 329 -0.01 -12.55 -18.17
CA ALA A 329 -1.43 -12.58 -18.49
C ALA A 329 -1.79 -11.66 -19.69
N ALA A 330 -1.22 -10.43 -19.73
CA ALA A 330 -1.45 -9.47 -20.80
C ALA A 330 -1.03 -10.00 -22.18
N ARG A 331 0.07 -10.76 -22.26
CA ARG A 331 0.56 -11.39 -23.50
C ARG A 331 -0.42 -12.41 -24.08
N LYS A 332 -1.21 -13.08 -23.23
CA LYS A 332 -2.24 -14.03 -23.63
C LYS A 332 -3.50 -13.36 -24.18
N SER A 333 -3.71 -12.07 -23.89
CA SER A 333 -4.81 -11.26 -24.43
C SER A 333 -4.28 -10.16 -25.37
N PRO A 334 -3.85 -10.49 -26.60
CA PRO A 334 -3.32 -9.48 -27.52
C PRO A 334 -4.37 -8.42 -27.84
N ASN A 335 -3.92 -7.18 -28.08
CA ASN A 335 -4.82 -6.09 -28.46
C ASN A 335 -5.62 -6.50 -29.69
N LYS A 336 -6.93 -6.28 -29.67
CA LYS A 336 -7.75 -6.40 -30.89
C LYS A 336 -7.10 -5.45 -31.90
N SER A 337 -6.66 -5.99 -33.04
CA SER A 337 -6.17 -5.17 -34.17
C SER A 337 -7.26 -4.15 -34.47
N GLN A 338 -6.90 -2.87 -34.40
CA GLN A 338 -7.78 -1.77 -34.83
C GLN A 338 -8.07 -1.89 -36.31
#